data_e8e7abe0791582167fbcde84f4362620
#
_entry.id   e8e7abe0791582167fbcde84f4362620
#
_cell.length_a   1.000
_cell.length_b   1.000
_cell.length_c   1.000
_cell.angle_alpha   90.00
_cell.angle_beta   90.00
_cell.angle_gamma   90.00
#
_symmetry.space_group_name_H-M   'P 1'
#
loop_
_entity.id
_entity.type
_entity.pdbx_description
1 polymer ?
#
loop_
_entity_poly.entity_id
_entity_poly.type
_entity_poly.pdbx_seq_one_letter_code
_entity_poly.pdbx_strand_id
1 'polypeptide(L)'
;MTARKSLIRSTDITRRTALGLGLGAGAMALMPGAAQAAPSLTLRYGHNNEPASVAGAQADWFAEALGKSSGGDIAVDVYPASQLGKLQELAEAVSLGSIALSHNTAGGIGSLYAPFAALDTPYLYRDVEHLLKVTDVNSPVMQELNEGLIAAANVRVIYAHYFGRRNLTANKAVYSPADLAGVKIRAVPFPIYTSAVEGMGAVAVPVDWSEVPTALATGVVAGQENPVNVVLSVKLYDVQSHLMLTGHMSNAEMVVMNEDAWQGLSAEQKQAVTTAAEETRIKATNAILDKEGSETDQLRELGMTVIGEEDGLKLEEFRSSVKALVDERFGEKYGDLYAKIAAVN
;
A
#
# COMPACT_ATOMS: atom_id res chain seq x y z
N MET A 1 -45.40 -58.04 -7.57
CA MET A 1 -46.08 -58.14 -6.27
C MET A 1 -45.68 -56.86 -5.49
N THR A 2 -46.49 -56.07 -5.28
CA THR A 2 -47.61 -55.50 -4.66
C THR A 2 -47.33 -54.01 -4.34
N ALA A 3 -48.08 -53.17 -4.99
CA ALA A 3 -48.15 -51.73 -4.77
C ALA A 3 -48.80 -51.42 -3.38
N ARG A 4 -48.38 -50.33 -2.74
CA ARG A 4 -49.23 -49.61 -1.79
C ARG A 4 -49.25 -48.14 -2.10
N LYS A 5 -50.39 -47.69 -2.62
CA LYS A 5 -50.85 -46.28 -2.67
C LYS A 5 -51.19 -45.85 -1.24
N SER A 6 -50.78 -44.65 -0.85
CA SER A 6 -51.38 -43.93 0.31
C SER A 6 -51.89 -42.58 -0.16
N LEU A 7 -53.17 -42.39 0.12
CA LEU A 7 -54.02 -41.25 -0.25
C LEU A 7 -53.59 -39.97 0.50
N ILE A 8 -53.53 -38.88 -0.25
CA ILE A 8 -53.53 -37.51 0.30
C ILE A 8 -55.00 -37.08 0.41
N ARG A 9 -55.48 -36.82 1.59
CA ARG A 9 -56.75 -36.16 1.84
C ARG A 9 -56.53 -34.63 1.78
N SER A 10 -57.20 -34.00 0.83
CA SER A 10 -57.43 -32.56 0.80
C SER A 10 -58.50 -32.19 1.84
N THR A 11 -58.20 -31.28 2.73
CA THR A 11 -59.21 -30.63 3.58
C THR A 11 -59.45 -29.21 3.01
N ASP A 12 -60.66 -29.09 2.40
CA ASP A 12 -61.21 -27.81 1.99
C ASP A 12 -61.50 -26.94 3.21
N ILE A 13 -60.85 -25.82 3.32
CA ILE A 13 -61.18 -24.76 4.31
C ILE A 13 -62.18 -23.83 3.63
N THR A 14 -63.46 -23.94 4.04
CA THR A 14 -64.54 -23.11 3.59
C THR A 14 -64.45 -21.67 4.11
N ARG A 15 -64.84 -20.71 3.24
CA ARG A 15 -64.83 -19.24 3.42
C ARG A 15 -65.72 -18.69 4.57
N ARG A 16 -66.09 -19.42 5.61
CA ARG A 16 -67.05 -19.00 6.62
C ARG A 16 -66.56 -18.94 8.07
N THR A 17 -65.26 -19.03 8.31
CA THR A 17 -64.69 -18.97 9.69
C THR A 17 -63.69 -17.81 9.88
N ALA A 18 -63.90 -16.70 9.18
CA ALA A 18 -63.01 -15.52 9.30
C ALA A 18 -63.84 -14.26 9.66
N LEU A 19 -64.73 -14.36 10.63
CA LEU A 19 -65.39 -13.18 11.21
C LEU A 19 -65.61 -13.41 12.72
N GLY A 20 -64.71 -12.88 13.48
CA GLY A 20 -64.87 -12.77 14.92
C GLY A 20 -63.59 -12.93 15.70
N LEU A 21 -62.92 -11.81 15.95
CA LEU A 21 -62.11 -11.44 17.12
C LEU A 21 -61.23 -10.27 16.68
N GLY A 22 -61.56 -9.13 16.80
CA GLY A 22 -61.70 -8.17 17.84
C GLY A 22 -60.36 -7.50 18.17
N LEU A 23 -60.19 -6.26 17.62
CA LEU A 23 -59.58 -5.09 18.28
C LEU A 23 -58.47 -5.37 19.34
N GLY A 24 -57.22 -5.41 18.89
CA GLY A 24 -56.06 -5.13 19.68
C GLY A 24 -55.15 -4.24 18.83
N ALA A 25 -55.44 -2.94 18.79
CA ALA A 25 -54.58 -1.96 18.13
C ALA A 25 -53.28 -1.76 18.94
N GLY A 26 -52.32 -2.65 18.75
CA GLY A 26 -50.93 -2.38 19.07
C GLY A 26 -50.37 -1.54 17.95
N ALA A 27 -50.33 -0.22 18.11
CA ALA A 27 -49.50 0.66 17.28
C ALA A 27 -48.05 0.31 17.54
N MET A 28 -47.48 -0.68 16.84
CA MET A 28 -46.06 -0.74 16.58
C MET A 28 -45.74 0.51 15.77
N ALA A 29 -45.21 1.53 16.46
CA ALA A 29 -44.51 2.61 15.82
C ALA A 29 -43.38 1.98 14.99
N LEU A 30 -43.61 1.82 13.70
CA LEU A 30 -42.54 1.68 12.70
C LEU A 30 -41.69 2.95 12.87
N MET A 31 -40.64 2.89 13.70
CA MET A 31 -39.56 3.84 13.58
C MET A 31 -39.08 3.71 12.14
N PRO A 32 -39.15 4.76 11.34
CA PRO A 32 -38.50 4.74 10.07
C PRO A 32 -37.01 4.56 10.39
N GLY A 33 -36.46 3.36 10.19
CA GLY A 33 -35.03 3.21 10.05
C GLY A 33 -34.65 4.22 8.99
N ALA A 34 -33.84 5.20 9.34
CA ALA A 34 -33.35 6.18 8.40
C ALA A 34 -32.71 5.36 7.25
N ALA A 35 -33.43 5.24 6.14
CA ALA A 35 -32.89 4.67 4.94
C ALA A 35 -31.69 5.56 4.60
N GLN A 36 -30.48 5.05 4.78
CA GLN A 36 -29.27 5.77 4.43
C GLN A 36 -29.37 6.06 2.94
N ALA A 37 -29.38 7.32 2.57
CA ALA A 37 -29.44 7.71 1.17
C ALA A 37 -28.25 7.06 0.44
N ALA A 38 -28.47 6.65 -0.80
CA ALA A 38 -27.35 6.14 -1.61
C ALA A 38 -26.27 7.25 -1.72
N PRO A 39 -24.98 6.90 -1.75
CA PRO A 39 -23.92 7.88 -1.87
C PRO A 39 -24.12 8.70 -3.16
N SER A 40 -23.88 10.02 -3.08
CA SER A 40 -23.96 10.90 -4.26
C SER A 40 -22.75 10.72 -5.18
N LEU A 41 -21.62 10.23 -4.61
CA LEU A 41 -20.37 10.03 -5.31
C LEU A 41 -19.76 8.68 -4.93
N THR A 42 -19.31 7.93 -5.94
CA THR A 42 -18.51 6.71 -5.73
C THR A 42 -17.14 6.87 -6.39
N LEU A 43 -16.08 6.73 -5.61
CA LEU A 43 -14.69 6.82 -6.06
C LEU A 43 -14.12 5.42 -6.24
N ARG A 44 -13.42 5.17 -7.36
CA ARG A 44 -12.70 3.92 -7.58
C ARG A 44 -11.28 4.05 -7.08
N TYR A 45 -10.83 3.10 -6.23
CA TYR A 45 -9.50 3.03 -5.65
C TYR A 45 -8.81 1.73 -6.05
N GLY A 46 -7.79 1.80 -6.92
CA GLY A 46 -7.01 0.64 -7.35
C GLY A 46 -5.65 0.56 -6.65
N HIS A 47 -5.22 -0.65 -6.25
CA HIS A 47 -3.87 -0.86 -5.72
C HIS A 47 -3.32 -2.27 -5.98
N ASN A 48 -2.00 -2.43 -5.84
CA ASN A 48 -1.30 -3.69 -6.12
C ASN A 48 -1.07 -4.59 -4.91
N ASN A 49 -1.34 -4.12 -3.69
CA ASN A 49 -1.06 -4.84 -2.46
C ASN A 49 -2.14 -5.88 -2.14
N GLU A 50 -1.74 -6.95 -1.44
CA GLU A 50 -2.68 -7.93 -0.92
C GLU A 50 -3.56 -7.34 0.19
N PRO A 51 -4.86 -7.65 0.24
CA PRO A 51 -5.78 -7.09 1.25
C PRO A 51 -5.35 -7.35 2.71
N ALA A 52 -4.65 -8.46 2.96
CA ALA A 52 -4.18 -8.83 4.28
C ALA A 52 -2.96 -8.02 4.75
N SER A 53 -2.25 -7.33 3.85
CA SER A 53 -1.15 -6.43 4.21
C SER A 53 -1.67 -5.13 4.78
N VAL A 54 -0.86 -4.42 5.59
CA VAL A 54 -1.23 -3.08 6.08
C VAL A 54 -1.46 -2.12 4.92
N ALA A 55 -0.62 -2.19 3.88
CA ALA A 55 -0.74 -1.36 2.68
C ALA A 55 -2.03 -1.64 1.88
N GLY A 56 -2.51 -2.89 1.87
CA GLY A 56 -3.82 -3.22 1.29
C GLY A 56 -4.97 -2.75 2.19
N ALA A 57 -4.93 -3.13 3.47
CA ALA A 57 -5.99 -2.84 4.43
C ALA A 57 -6.21 -1.32 4.65
N GLN A 58 -5.18 -0.48 4.48
CA GLN A 58 -5.31 0.96 4.60
C GLN A 58 -6.30 1.55 3.56
N ALA A 59 -6.42 0.95 2.38
CA ALA A 59 -7.39 1.39 1.39
C ALA A 59 -8.84 1.18 1.87
N ASP A 60 -9.11 0.03 2.50
CA ASP A 60 -10.40 -0.25 3.13
C ASP A 60 -10.65 0.66 4.34
N TRP A 61 -9.61 0.94 5.15
CA TRP A 61 -9.73 1.88 6.28
C TRP A 61 -10.02 3.30 5.80
N PHE A 62 -9.40 3.73 4.71
CA PHE A 62 -9.70 5.02 4.10
C PHE A 62 -11.14 5.06 3.57
N ALA A 63 -11.60 4.00 2.89
CA ALA A 63 -12.97 3.90 2.41
C ALA A 63 -14.00 3.99 3.55
N GLU A 64 -13.76 3.28 4.66
CA GLU A 64 -14.59 3.33 5.86
C GLU A 64 -14.59 4.73 6.50
N ALA A 65 -13.40 5.30 6.71
CA ALA A 65 -13.24 6.62 7.32
C ALA A 65 -13.90 7.71 6.46
N LEU A 66 -13.76 7.63 5.13
CA LEU A 66 -14.38 8.59 4.22
C LEU A 66 -15.89 8.45 4.18
N GLY A 67 -16.42 7.23 4.14
CA GLY A 67 -17.87 7.00 4.26
C GLY A 67 -18.43 7.58 5.55
N LYS A 68 -17.72 7.43 6.68
CA LYS A 68 -18.12 7.99 7.97
C LYS A 68 -18.01 9.52 8.01
N SER A 69 -16.88 10.09 7.58
CA SER A 69 -16.63 11.54 7.65
C SER A 69 -17.52 12.33 6.67
N SER A 70 -17.93 11.71 5.55
CA SER A 70 -18.87 12.30 4.60
C SER A 70 -20.34 12.06 4.96
N GLY A 71 -20.66 11.38 6.08
CA GLY A 71 -22.03 11.01 6.43
C GLY A 71 -22.69 10.05 5.43
N GLY A 72 -21.89 9.28 4.68
CA GLY A 72 -22.34 8.35 3.66
C GLY A 72 -22.52 8.99 2.26
N ASP A 73 -22.16 10.25 2.09
CA ASP A 73 -22.26 10.95 0.80
C ASP A 73 -21.23 10.45 -0.22
N ILE A 74 -20.04 10.02 0.24
CA ILE A 74 -18.98 9.45 -0.60
C ILE A 74 -18.76 7.99 -0.25
N ALA A 75 -18.83 7.11 -1.26
CA ALA A 75 -18.38 5.72 -1.19
C ALA A 75 -17.06 5.54 -1.94
N VAL A 76 -16.30 4.51 -1.54
CA VAL A 76 -15.07 4.11 -2.23
C VAL A 76 -15.15 2.63 -2.57
N ASP A 77 -15.04 2.30 -3.84
CA ASP A 77 -14.90 0.93 -4.32
C ASP A 77 -13.42 0.58 -4.44
N VAL A 78 -12.94 -0.33 -3.57
CA VAL A 78 -11.53 -0.74 -3.51
C VAL A 78 -11.29 -1.95 -4.42
N TYR A 79 -10.25 -1.89 -5.25
CA TYR A 79 -9.80 -2.92 -6.18
C TYR A 79 -8.36 -3.31 -5.84
N PRO A 80 -8.14 -4.34 -4.99
CA PRO A 80 -6.83 -4.75 -4.51
C PRO A 80 -6.07 -5.65 -5.51
N ALA A 81 -4.85 -6.04 -5.11
CA ALA A 81 -4.05 -7.10 -5.75
C ALA A 81 -3.91 -6.93 -7.27
N SER A 82 -3.66 -5.71 -7.74
CA SER A 82 -3.47 -5.37 -9.16
C SER A 82 -4.68 -5.64 -10.07
N GLN A 83 -5.91 -5.70 -9.53
CA GLN A 83 -7.12 -5.93 -10.34
C GLN A 83 -7.32 -4.86 -11.42
N LEU A 84 -6.86 -3.62 -11.21
CA LEU A 84 -6.96 -2.52 -12.16
C LEU A 84 -5.64 -2.16 -12.83
N GLY A 85 -4.57 -2.92 -12.57
CA GLY A 85 -3.26 -2.73 -13.18
C GLY A 85 -2.09 -2.78 -12.19
N LYS A 86 -0.87 -2.72 -12.74
CA LYS A 86 0.40 -2.66 -12.03
C LYS A 86 0.67 -1.23 -11.54
N LEU A 87 1.73 -1.02 -10.75
CA LEU A 87 2.04 0.29 -10.14
C LEU A 87 2.07 1.44 -11.16
N GLN A 88 2.75 1.27 -12.30
CA GLN A 88 2.82 2.31 -13.33
C GLN A 88 1.46 2.54 -13.98
N GLU A 89 0.75 1.47 -14.35
CA GLU A 89 -0.58 1.54 -14.97
C GLU A 89 -1.59 2.21 -14.03
N LEU A 90 -1.52 1.95 -12.73
CA LEU A 90 -2.36 2.60 -11.72
C LEU A 90 -2.06 4.09 -11.60
N ALA A 91 -0.78 4.50 -11.63
CA ALA A 91 -0.40 5.91 -11.64
C ALA A 91 -0.94 6.63 -12.87
N GLU A 92 -0.77 6.03 -14.06
CA GLU A 92 -1.33 6.54 -15.33
C GLU A 92 -2.86 6.59 -15.31
N ALA A 93 -3.52 5.56 -14.75
CA ALA A 93 -4.98 5.50 -14.62
C ALA A 93 -5.55 6.63 -13.75
N VAL A 94 -4.85 7.01 -12.66
CA VAL A 94 -5.22 8.18 -11.85
C VAL A 94 -4.98 9.47 -12.64
N SER A 95 -3.85 9.59 -13.32
CA SER A 95 -3.53 10.78 -14.14
C SER A 95 -4.60 11.04 -15.21
N LEU A 96 -5.07 9.98 -15.87
CA LEU A 96 -6.11 10.04 -16.89
C LEU A 96 -7.54 10.14 -16.33
N GLY A 97 -7.72 10.07 -15.02
CA GLY A 97 -9.05 10.09 -14.37
C GLY A 97 -9.90 8.84 -14.61
N SER A 98 -9.33 7.74 -15.11
CA SER A 98 -10.05 6.47 -15.27
C SER A 98 -10.31 5.76 -13.94
N ILE A 99 -9.50 6.03 -12.91
CA ILE A 99 -9.77 5.79 -11.50
C ILE A 99 -9.51 7.06 -10.70
N ALA A 100 -10.20 7.23 -9.59
CA ALA A 100 -10.07 8.45 -8.78
C ALA A 100 -8.87 8.38 -7.84
N LEU A 101 -8.55 7.19 -7.32
CA LEU A 101 -7.58 6.97 -6.24
C LEU A 101 -6.69 5.77 -6.55
N SER A 102 -5.45 5.88 -6.10
CA SER A 102 -4.50 4.76 -6.00
C SER A 102 -3.50 5.04 -4.88
N HIS A 103 -2.74 4.03 -4.45
CA HIS A 103 -1.50 4.29 -3.74
C HIS A 103 -0.31 3.73 -4.51
N ASN A 104 0.84 4.35 -4.29
CA ASN A 104 2.06 4.03 -5.03
C ASN A 104 3.30 4.38 -4.21
N THR A 105 4.43 3.79 -4.60
CA THR A 105 5.74 4.25 -4.13
C THR A 105 6.06 5.64 -4.69
N ALA A 106 6.91 6.38 -4.03
CA ALA A 106 7.39 7.66 -4.56
C ALA A 106 8.12 7.49 -5.90
N GLY A 107 8.87 6.40 -6.07
CA GLY A 107 9.49 6.04 -7.34
C GLY A 107 8.48 5.76 -8.45
N GLY A 108 7.33 5.18 -8.12
CA GLY A 108 6.23 4.97 -9.08
C GLY A 108 5.56 6.28 -9.49
N ILE A 109 5.29 7.18 -8.55
CA ILE A 109 4.81 8.54 -8.84
C ILE A 109 5.85 9.32 -9.66
N GLY A 110 7.13 9.02 -9.44
CA GLY A 110 8.25 9.56 -10.23
C GLY A 110 8.18 9.26 -11.73
N SER A 111 7.40 8.27 -12.17
CA SER A 111 7.10 8.05 -13.59
C SER A 111 6.22 9.13 -14.20
N LEU A 112 5.40 9.81 -13.40
CA LEU A 112 4.55 10.93 -13.78
C LEU A 112 5.26 12.27 -13.59
N TYR A 113 5.99 12.42 -12.48
CA TYR A 113 6.75 13.63 -12.16
C TYR A 113 8.06 13.24 -11.47
N ALA A 114 9.15 13.25 -12.24
CA ALA A 114 10.44 12.69 -11.87
C ALA A 114 10.99 13.08 -10.48
N PRO A 115 10.79 14.32 -9.96
CA PRO A 115 11.30 14.69 -8.63
C PRO A 115 10.74 13.84 -7.49
N PHE A 116 9.53 13.25 -7.60
CA PHE A 116 8.99 12.35 -6.56
C PHE A 116 9.89 11.16 -6.27
N ALA A 117 10.58 10.62 -7.29
CA ALA A 117 11.46 9.47 -7.10
C ALA A 117 12.58 9.72 -6.08
N ALA A 118 12.94 10.98 -5.83
CA ALA A 118 13.93 11.34 -4.82
C ALA A 118 13.53 10.91 -3.40
N LEU A 119 12.23 10.81 -3.09
CA LEU A 119 11.73 10.40 -1.77
C LEU A 119 11.98 8.91 -1.47
N ASP A 120 12.25 8.09 -2.49
CA ASP A 120 12.62 6.68 -2.34
C ASP A 120 14.15 6.46 -2.44
N THR A 121 14.94 7.50 -2.25
CA THR A 121 16.39 7.37 -2.24
C THR A 121 16.87 6.54 -1.05
N PRO A 122 17.70 5.52 -1.26
CA PRO A 122 18.30 4.73 -0.18
C PRO A 122 19.03 5.61 0.84
N TYR A 123 18.85 5.30 2.12
CA TYR A 123 19.49 5.98 3.26
C TYR A 123 19.24 7.50 3.33
N LEU A 124 18.16 7.97 2.72
CA LEU A 124 17.80 9.40 2.67
C LEU A 124 17.40 9.95 4.04
N TYR A 125 16.59 9.19 4.76
CA TYR A 125 16.00 9.65 6.01
C TYR A 125 16.87 9.28 7.21
N ARG A 126 16.96 10.19 8.19
CA ARG A 126 17.67 9.96 9.46
C ARG A 126 17.01 8.86 10.28
N ASP A 127 15.70 8.91 10.34
CA ASP A 127 14.82 8.00 11.09
C ASP A 127 13.37 8.08 10.54
N VAL A 128 12.47 7.34 11.14
CA VAL A 128 11.04 7.31 10.75
C VAL A 128 10.36 8.65 11.01
N GLU A 129 10.71 9.35 12.08
CA GLU A 129 10.13 10.66 12.39
C GLU A 129 10.47 11.69 11.30
N HIS A 130 11.71 11.70 10.85
CA HIS A 130 12.14 12.52 9.72
C HIS A 130 11.39 12.18 8.43
N LEU A 131 11.24 10.88 8.11
CA LEU A 131 10.44 10.45 6.96
C LEU A 131 9.01 10.98 7.04
N LEU A 132 8.34 10.81 8.19
CA LEU A 132 6.97 11.25 8.39
C LEU A 132 6.81 12.77 8.28
N LYS A 133 7.77 13.55 8.79
CA LYS A 133 7.78 15.01 8.65
C LYS A 133 8.00 15.45 7.20
N VAL A 134 8.90 14.81 6.48
CA VAL A 134 9.18 15.11 5.07
C VAL A 134 7.97 14.80 4.20
N THR A 135 7.33 13.64 4.43
CA THR A 135 6.22 13.14 3.61
C THR A 135 4.83 13.60 4.07
N ASP A 136 4.75 14.42 5.12
CA ASP A 136 3.51 15.11 5.46
C ASP A 136 3.11 16.04 4.31
N VAL A 137 1.86 15.95 3.85
CA VAL A 137 1.36 16.73 2.70
C VAL A 137 1.43 18.24 2.93
N ASN A 138 1.51 18.69 4.18
CA ASN A 138 1.68 20.08 4.57
C ASN A 138 3.15 20.50 4.70
N SER A 139 4.11 19.57 4.56
CA SER A 139 5.53 19.93 4.57
C SER A 139 5.89 20.78 3.35
N PRO A 140 6.84 21.69 3.46
CA PRO A 140 7.29 22.50 2.30
C PRO A 140 7.79 21.65 1.15
N VAL A 141 8.41 20.48 1.43
CA VAL A 141 8.88 19.52 0.43
C VAL A 141 7.70 18.93 -0.33
N MET A 142 6.68 18.45 0.38
CA MET A 142 5.52 17.82 -0.26
C MET A 142 4.62 18.84 -0.96
N GLN A 143 4.52 20.06 -0.47
CA GLN A 143 3.79 21.13 -1.16
C GLN A 143 4.41 21.44 -2.53
N GLU A 144 5.73 21.64 -2.59
CA GLU A 144 6.45 21.87 -3.86
C GLU A 144 6.30 20.67 -4.81
N LEU A 145 6.47 19.45 -4.31
CA LEU A 145 6.34 18.24 -5.12
C LEU A 145 4.90 18.04 -5.63
N ASN A 146 3.91 18.33 -4.79
CA ASN A 146 2.50 18.21 -5.16
C ASN A 146 2.10 19.24 -6.22
N GLU A 147 2.55 20.48 -6.11
CA GLU A 147 2.33 21.51 -7.14
C GLU A 147 2.90 21.06 -8.49
N GLY A 148 4.11 20.52 -8.50
CA GLY A 148 4.73 19.98 -9.71
C GLY A 148 3.99 18.77 -10.28
N LEU A 149 3.53 17.85 -9.45
CA LEU A 149 2.79 16.66 -9.86
C LEU A 149 1.41 17.02 -10.45
N ILE A 150 0.71 17.96 -9.81
CA ILE A 150 -0.56 18.48 -10.30
C ILE A 150 -0.38 19.08 -11.69
N ALA A 151 0.63 19.95 -11.85
CA ALA A 151 0.89 20.63 -13.12
C ALA A 151 1.33 19.66 -14.23
N ALA A 152 2.12 18.64 -13.89
CA ALA A 152 2.67 17.69 -14.85
C ALA A 152 1.70 16.57 -15.25
N ALA A 153 0.87 16.11 -14.33
CA ALA A 153 0.15 14.86 -14.49
C ALA A 153 -1.31 14.86 -13.99
N ASN A 154 -1.84 16.00 -13.54
CA ASN A 154 -3.22 16.10 -13.02
C ASN A 154 -3.47 15.13 -11.82
N VAL A 155 -2.46 14.94 -10.97
CA VAL A 155 -2.48 14.05 -9.81
C VAL A 155 -2.03 14.82 -8.57
N ARG A 156 -2.66 14.56 -7.43
CA ARG A 156 -2.22 15.04 -6.11
C ARG A 156 -2.00 13.91 -5.14
N VAL A 157 -1.01 14.01 -4.27
CA VAL A 157 -0.89 13.20 -3.07
C VAL A 157 -1.84 13.77 -2.01
N ILE A 158 -2.72 12.92 -1.47
CA ILE A 158 -3.66 13.32 -0.42
C ILE A 158 -3.18 12.92 0.98
N TYR A 159 -2.40 11.87 1.10
CA TYR A 159 -1.62 11.51 2.29
C TYR A 159 -0.51 10.52 1.95
N ALA A 160 0.43 10.37 2.88
CA ALA A 160 1.43 9.33 2.87
C ALA A 160 1.48 8.66 4.25
N HIS A 161 1.75 7.36 4.29
CA HIS A 161 1.94 6.62 5.55
C HIS A 161 3.25 5.85 5.51
N TYR A 162 3.81 5.55 6.69
CA TYR A 162 4.98 4.71 6.78
C TYR A 162 4.68 3.31 6.23
N PHE A 163 5.51 2.83 5.31
CA PHE A 163 5.37 1.52 4.68
C PHE A 163 6.28 0.46 5.31
N GLY A 164 7.36 0.90 5.94
CA GLY A 164 8.36 0.07 6.59
C GLY A 164 9.77 0.27 6.06
N ARG A 165 10.72 -0.37 6.74
CA ARG A 165 12.13 -0.40 6.35
C ARG A 165 12.40 -1.62 5.50
N ARG A 166 12.91 -1.40 4.29
CA ARG A 166 13.19 -2.46 3.31
C ARG A 166 14.48 -3.20 3.66
N ASN A 167 14.40 -4.51 3.58
CA ASN A 167 15.47 -5.45 3.86
C ASN A 167 15.61 -6.44 2.70
N LEU A 168 16.78 -7.03 2.54
CA LEU A 168 17.05 -8.01 1.50
C LEU A 168 16.60 -9.42 1.95
N THR A 169 15.91 -10.17 1.08
CA THR A 169 15.74 -11.61 1.25
C THR A 169 16.43 -12.38 0.13
N ALA A 170 16.96 -13.57 0.43
CA ALA A 170 17.59 -14.43 -0.55
C ALA A 170 17.54 -15.90 -0.11
N ASN A 171 17.89 -16.84 -1.02
CA ASN A 171 18.02 -18.27 -0.70
C ASN A 171 19.46 -18.65 -0.34
N LYS A 172 20.24 -17.69 0.15
CA LYS A 172 21.59 -17.89 0.72
C LYS A 172 21.89 -16.79 1.72
N ALA A 173 22.80 -17.05 2.64
CA ALA A 173 23.34 -16.02 3.52
C ALA A 173 24.13 -14.97 2.72
N VAL A 174 23.93 -13.70 3.05
CA VAL A 174 24.61 -12.54 2.46
C VAL A 174 25.09 -11.66 3.61
N TYR A 175 26.39 -11.37 3.67
CA TYR A 175 27.00 -10.56 4.71
C TYR A 175 27.58 -9.23 4.17
N SER A 176 27.90 -9.20 2.87
CA SER A 176 28.52 -8.04 2.23
C SER A 176 28.05 -7.88 0.78
N PRO A 177 28.28 -6.73 0.13
CA PRO A 177 28.01 -6.54 -1.30
C PRO A 177 28.73 -7.57 -2.19
N ALA A 178 29.92 -8.03 -1.80
CA ALA A 178 30.68 -9.02 -2.56
C ALA A 178 29.93 -10.36 -2.69
N ASP A 179 29.12 -10.73 -1.70
CA ASP A 179 28.32 -11.96 -1.72
C ASP A 179 27.19 -11.93 -2.75
N LEU A 180 26.84 -10.73 -3.24
CA LEU A 180 25.78 -10.51 -4.24
C LEU A 180 26.32 -10.44 -5.68
N ALA A 181 27.65 -10.56 -5.90
CA ALA A 181 28.20 -10.50 -7.23
C ALA A 181 27.60 -11.56 -8.15
N GLY A 182 26.96 -11.11 -9.24
CA GLY A 182 26.26 -11.96 -10.20
C GLY A 182 24.92 -12.54 -9.75
N VAL A 183 24.48 -12.27 -8.51
CA VAL A 183 23.20 -12.75 -7.98
C VAL A 183 22.06 -11.87 -8.52
N LYS A 184 21.07 -12.51 -9.12
CA LYS A 184 19.87 -11.82 -9.61
C LYS A 184 18.92 -11.53 -8.45
N ILE A 185 18.71 -10.27 -8.14
CA ILE A 185 17.76 -9.81 -7.13
C ILE A 185 16.65 -9.04 -7.82
N ARG A 186 15.41 -9.38 -7.50
CA ARG A 186 14.27 -8.62 -8.00
C ARG A 186 14.33 -7.18 -7.50
N ALA A 187 14.08 -6.24 -8.38
CA ALA A 187 13.86 -4.83 -8.04
C ALA A 187 12.45 -4.39 -8.44
N VAL A 188 11.90 -3.41 -7.73
CA VAL A 188 10.72 -2.67 -8.20
C VAL A 188 11.09 -2.02 -9.54
N PRO A 189 10.23 -2.02 -10.59
CA PRO A 189 10.60 -1.62 -11.95
C PRO A 189 10.72 -0.08 -12.12
N PHE A 190 11.43 0.58 -11.21
CA PHE A 190 11.75 2.01 -11.29
C PHE A 190 13.24 2.25 -11.04
N PRO A 191 13.86 3.26 -11.72
CA PRO A 191 15.32 3.47 -11.70
C PRO A 191 15.94 3.59 -10.32
N ILE A 192 15.26 4.21 -9.35
CA ILE A 192 15.79 4.38 -8.00
C ILE A 192 15.93 3.03 -7.27
N TYR A 193 15.00 2.10 -7.48
CA TYR A 193 15.04 0.76 -6.88
C TYR A 193 16.04 -0.17 -7.58
N THR A 194 16.11 -0.12 -8.91
CA THR A 194 17.14 -0.89 -9.64
C THR A 194 18.53 -0.44 -9.25
N SER A 195 18.73 0.87 -9.08
CA SER A 195 20.02 1.41 -8.60
C SER A 195 20.33 1.02 -7.15
N ALA A 196 19.33 0.92 -6.29
CA ALA A 196 19.52 0.41 -4.93
C ALA A 196 20.03 -1.03 -4.95
N VAL A 197 19.40 -1.91 -5.73
CA VAL A 197 19.80 -3.32 -5.86
C VAL A 197 21.18 -3.46 -6.49
N GLU A 198 21.48 -2.70 -7.53
CA GLU A 198 22.81 -2.70 -8.16
C GLU A 198 23.87 -2.14 -7.20
N GLY A 199 23.55 -1.09 -6.46
CA GLY A 199 24.43 -0.55 -5.43
C GLY A 199 24.72 -1.53 -4.30
N MET A 200 23.82 -2.47 -4.00
CA MET A 200 24.08 -3.59 -3.09
C MET A 200 25.03 -4.65 -3.68
N GLY A 201 25.47 -4.51 -4.95
CA GLY A 201 26.37 -5.46 -5.62
C GLY A 201 25.67 -6.56 -6.42
N ALA A 202 24.36 -6.56 -6.50
CA ALA A 202 23.54 -7.56 -7.20
C ALA A 202 23.28 -7.19 -8.66
N VAL A 203 22.74 -8.15 -9.42
CA VAL A 203 22.13 -7.90 -10.72
C VAL A 203 20.65 -7.59 -10.51
N ALA A 204 20.24 -6.35 -10.73
CA ALA A 204 18.85 -5.94 -10.62
C ALA A 204 18.00 -6.53 -11.76
N VAL A 205 16.89 -7.19 -11.41
CA VAL A 205 15.93 -7.70 -12.37
C VAL A 205 14.57 -7.05 -12.07
N PRO A 206 14.12 -6.11 -12.91
CA PRO A 206 12.81 -5.49 -12.73
C PRO A 206 11.70 -6.51 -12.92
N VAL A 207 10.88 -6.71 -11.88
CA VAL A 207 9.71 -7.61 -11.91
C VAL A 207 8.56 -6.96 -11.16
N ASP A 208 7.39 -6.92 -11.79
CA ASP A 208 6.17 -6.40 -11.16
C ASP A 208 5.74 -7.23 -9.95
N TRP A 209 5.09 -6.58 -8.97
CA TRP A 209 4.79 -7.19 -7.69
C TRP A 209 3.99 -8.49 -7.81
N SER A 210 2.97 -8.52 -8.65
CA SER A 210 2.12 -9.71 -8.86
C SER A 210 2.88 -10.93 -9.38
N GLU A 211 4.06 -10.74 -9.96
CA GLU A 211 4.89 -11.81 -10.54
C GLU A 211 6.01 -12.28 -9.59
N VAL A 212 6.27 -11.53 -8.50
CA VAL A 212 7.39 -11.77 -7.58
C VAL A 212 7.36 -13.16 -6.94
N PRO A 213 6.24 -13.64 -6.35
CA PRO A 213 6.22 -14.98 -5.75
C PRO A 213 6.60 -16.09 -6.76
N THR A 214 6.09 -15.99 -7.98
CA THR A 214 6.42 -16.96 -9.06
C THR A 214 7.87 -16.84 -9.49
N ALA A 215 8.40 -15.63 -9.65
CA ALA A 215 9.79 -15.40 -10.05
C ALA A 215 10.78 -15.94 -9.02
N LEU A 216 10.47 -15.84 -7.72
CA LEU A 216 11.24 -16.42 -6.64
C LEU A 216 11.13 -17.95 -6.62
N ALA A 217 9.93 -18.50 -6.71
CA ALA A 217 9.68 -19.95 -6.67
C ALA A 217 10.32 -20.68 -7.85
N THR A 218 10.38 -20.06 -9.02
CA THR A 218 10.98 -20.64 -10.25
C THR A 218 12.47 -20.33 -10.40
N GLY A 219 13.07 -19.53 -9.51
CA GLY A 219 14.48 -19.15 -9.54
C GLY A 219 14.86 -18.18 -10.67
N VAL A 220 13.89 -17.46 -11.25
CA VAL A 220 14.16 -16.34 -12.19
C VAL A 220 14.97 -15.27 -11.48
N VAL A 221 14.67 -15.04 -10.19
CA VAL A 221 15.45 -14.24 -9.25
C VAL A 221 15.75 -15.06 -7.99
N ALA A 222 16.90 -14.82 -7.38
CA ALA A 222 17.35 -15.52 -6.17
C ALA A 222 16.86 -14.84 -4.88
N GLY A 223 16.36 -13.62 -4.98
CA GLY A 223 15.91 -12.82 -3.84
C GLY A 223 15.15 -11.58 -4.27
N GLN A 224 14.71 -10.84 -3.29
CA GLN A 224 14.01 -9.56 -3.43
C GLN A 224 14.29 -8.65 -2.23
N GLU A 225 13.79 -7.44 -2.22
CA GLU A 225 13.88 -6.51 -1.11
C GLU A 225 12.52 -5.89 -0.80
N ASN A 226 12.13 -5.88 0.47
CA ASN A 226 10.88 -5.31 0.98
C ASN A 226 10.92 -5.17 2.51
N PRO A 227 9.98 -4.44 3.12
CA PRO A 227 9.77 -4.48 4.56
C PRO A 227 9.33 -5.87 5.06
N VAL A 228 9.59 -6.15 6.34
CA VAL A 228 9.27 -7.44 7.00
C VAL A 228 7.78 -7.77 6.93
N ASN A 229 6.91 -6.77 7.13
CA ASN A 229 5.46 -6.92 7.06
C ASN A 229 5.00 -7.43 5.69
N VAL A 230 5.66 -7.01 4.62
CA VAL A 230 5.39 -7.49 3.25
C VAL A 230 5.84 -8.94 3.09
N VAL A 231 7.04 -9.29 3.58
CA VAL A 231 7.56 -10.67 3.55
C VAL A 231 6.59 -11.63 4.23
N LEU A 232 6.01 -11.21 5.35
CA LEU A 232 5.01 -11.99 6.10
C LEU A 232 3.67 -12.09 5.36
N SER A 233 3.12 -10.96 4.89
CA SER A 233 1.76 -10.88 4.35
C SER A 233 1.55 -11.74 3.12
N VAL A 234 2.59 -11.88 2.27
CA VAL A 234 2.55 -12.73 1.07
C VAL A 234 3.36 -14.02 1.22
N LYS A 235 3.75 -14.38 2.44
CA LYS A 235 4.41 -15.63 2.80
C LYS A 235 5.69 -15.89 2.00
N LEU A 236 6.52 -14.86 1.77
CA LEU A 236 7.77 -15.06 1.03
C LEU A 236 8.73 -16.02 1.75
N TYR A 237 8.56 -16.24 3.06
CA TYR A 237 9.30 -17.25 3.83
C TYR A 237 9.08 -18.69 3.32
N ASP A 238 8.03 -18.96 2.53
CA ASP A 238 7.83 -20.28 1.90
C ASP A 238 8.83 -20.53 0.75
N VAL A 239 9.39 -19.45 0.17
CA VAL A 239 10.28 -19.49 -1.00
C VAL A 239 11.61 -18.76 -0.78
N GLN A 240 11.81 -18.14 0.38
CA GLN A 240 13.03 -17.42 0.76
C GLN A 240 13.50 -17.86 2.14
N SER A 241 14.77 -18.26 2.25
CA SER A 241 15.32 -18.84 3.47
C SER A 241 16.04 -17.85 4.39
N HIS A 242 16.47 -16.70 3.87
CA HIS A 242 17.27 -15.72 4.61
C HIS A 242 16.68 -14.32 4.50
N LEU A 243 16.73 -13.58 5.61
CA LEU A 243 16.42 -12.15 5.70
C LEU A 243 17.67 -11.43 6.22
N MET A 244 18.24 -10.55 5.42
CA MET A 244 19.36 -9.68 5.80
C MET A 244 18.80 -8.30 6.17
N LEU A 245 19.04 -7.86 7.41
CA LEU A 245 18.52 -6.59 7.94
C LEU A 245 19.33 -5.40 7.40
N THR A 246 19.36 -5.25 6.08
CA THR A 246 20.10 -4.19 5.39
C THR A 246 19.55 -2.79 5.64
N GLY A 247 18.26 -2.66 5.94
CA GLY A 247 17.62 -1.38 6.25
C GLY A 247 17.91 -0.28 5.23
N HIS A 248 18.16 -0.67 3.97
CA HIS A 248 18.74 0.22 2.95
C HIS A 248 17.80 1.30 2.48
N MET A 249 16.49 1.17 2.74
CA MET A 249 15.50 2.16 2.32
C MET A 249 14.33 2.18 3.30
N SER A 250 13.96 3.36 3.78
CA SER A 250 12.71 3.58 4.50
C SER A 250 11.71 4.23 3.56
N ASN A 251 10.54 3.63 3.40
CA ASN A 251 9.53 4.11 2.47
C ASN A 251 8.29 4.67 3.16
N ALA A 252 7.69 5.65 2.51
CA ALA A 252 6.28 5.98 2.68
C ALA A 252 5.51 5.54 1.43
N GLU A 253 4.35 4.94 1.62
CA GLU A 253 3.39 4.71 0.56
C GLU A 253 2.50 5.95 0.44
N MET A 254 2.33 6.43 -0.79
CA MET A 254 1.64 7.69 -1.07
C MET A 254 0.30 7.42 -1.72
N VAL A 255 -0.77 7.90 -1.12
CA VAL A 255 -2.11 7.84 -1.69
C VAL A 255 -2.34 9.05 -2.55
N VAL A 256 -2.65 8.79 -3.81
CA VAL A 256 -2.84 9.81 -4.84
C VAL A 256 -4.29 9.86 -5.30
N MET A 257 -4.73 11.05 -5.67
CA MET A 257 -6.03 11.33 -6.23
C MET A 257 -5.90 12.10 -7.54
N ASN A 258 -6.78 11.80 -8.49
CA ASN A 258 -6.91 12.62 -9.71
C ASN A 258 -7.31 14.05 -9.33
N GLU A 259 -6.64 15.05 -9.92
CA GLU A 259 -6.86 16.45 -9.56
C GLU A 259 -8.23 16.95 -9.97
N ASP A 260 -8.74 16.58 -11.15
CA ASP A 260 -10.09 16.99 -11.57
C ASP A 260 -11.16 16.39 -10.66
N ALA A 261 -10.99 15.13 -10.23
CA ALA A 261 -11.88 14.52 -9.25
C ALA A 261 -11.84 15.28 -7.91
N TRP A 262 -10.65 15.70 -7.44
CA TRP A 262 -10.50 16.52 -6.25
C TRP A 262 -11.17 17.89 -6.42
N GLN A 263 -10.96 18.57 -7.56
CA GLN A 263 -11.55 19.89 -7.80
C GLN A 263 -13.07 19.83 -7.91
N GLY A 264 -13.61 18.72 -8.41
CA GLY A 264 -15.06 18.47 -8.46
C GLY A 264 -15.76 18.29 -7.11
N LEU A 265 -14.98 18.06 -6.01
CA LEU A 265 -15.54 17.91 -4.67
C LEU A 265 -16.02 19.25 -4.09
N SER A 266 -17.13 19.24 -3.35
CA SER A 266 -17.54 20.38 -2.53
C SER A 266 -16.52 20.66 -1.40
N ALA A 267 -16.64 21.80 -0.74
CA ALA A 267 -15.79 22.13 0.41
C ALA A 267 -15.95 21.10 1.55
N GLU A 268 -17.18 20.66 1.81
CA GLU A 268 -17.53 19.65 2.81
C GLU A 268 -16.93 18.28 2.44
N GLN A 269 -17.02 17.90 1.17
CA GLN A 269 -16.45 16.65 0.66
C GLN A 269 -14.92 16.66 0.73
N LYS A 270 -14.27 17.79 0.37
CA LYS A 270 -12.80 17.97 0.54
C LYS A 270 -12.38 17.82 2.00
N GLN A 271 -13.15 18.43 2.91
CA GLN A 271 -12.89 18.28 4.36
C GLN A 271 -13.05 16.83 4.82
N ALA A 272 -14.07 16.12 4.33
CA ALA A 272 -14.27 14.70 4.65
C ALA A 272 -13.10 13.84 4.17
N VAL A 273 -12.60 14.06 2.94
CA VAL A 273 -11.41 13.37 2.41
C VAL A 273 -10.18 13.67 3.27
N THR A 274 -9.94 14.94 3.63
CA THR A 274 -8.79 15.33 4.47
C THR A 274 -8.86 14.67 5.85
N THR A 275 -10.04 14.63 6.46
CA THR A 275 -10.25 13.97 7.76
C THR A 275 -9.99 12.47 7.69
N ALA A 276 -10.53 11.79 6.66
CA ALA A 276 -10.30 10.37 6.43
C ALA A 276 -8.83 10.05 6.13
N ALA A 277 -8.16 10.90 5.36
CA ALA A 277 -6.75 10.79 5.04
C ALA A 277 -5.88 10.83 6.31
N GLU A 278 -6.12 11.78 7.20
CA GLU A 278 -5.35 11.91 8.44
C GLU A 278 -5.60 10.74 9.41
N GLU A 279 -6.86 10.32 9.58
CA GLU A 279 -7.21 9.15 10.40
C GLU A 279 -6.50 7.89 9.88
N THR A 280 -6.55 7.68 8.56
CA THR A 280 -5.97 6.50 7.92
C THR A 280 -4.45 6.53 7.97
N ARG A 281 -3.82 7.67 7.71
CA ARG A 281 -2.38 7.87 7.77
C ARG A 281 -1.82 7.47 9.12
N ILE A 282 -2.42 7.95 10.20
CA ILE A 282 -2.03 7.63 11.57
C ILE A 282 -2.20 6.14 11.84
N LYS A 283 -3.37 5.59 11.52
CA LYS A 283 -3.69 4.18 11.76
C LYS A 283 -2.72 3.24 11.02
N ALA A 284 -2.46 3.51 9.73
CA ALA A 284 -1.57 2.68 8.91
C ALA A 284 -0.11 2.77 9.38
N THR A 285 0.37 3.97 9.71
CA THR A 285 1.72 4.16 10.26
C THR A 285 1.90 3.39 11.56
N ASN A 286 0.98 3.55 12.52
CA ASN A 286 1.06 2.86 13.81
C ASN A 286 0.98 1.34 13.66
N ALA A 287 0.12 0.84 12.77
CA ALA A 287 -0.01 -0.59 12.51
C ALA A 287 1.29 -1.26 12.05
N ILE A 288 2.18 -0.52 11.39
CA ILE A 288 3.51 -1.00 10.98
C ILE A 288 4.50 -0.84 12.12
N LEU A 289 4.59 0.35 12.74
CA LEU A 289 5.55 0.62 13.80
C LEU A 289 5.39 -0.31 15.01
N ASP A 290 4.15 -0.60 15.40
CA ASP A 290 3.84 -1.46 16.56
C ASP A 290 4.28 -2.91 16.34
N LYS A 291 4.50 -3.35 15.10
CA LYS A 291 4.75 -4.75 14.76
C LYS A 291 6.13 -5.03 14.17
N GLU A 292 6.84 -4.02 13.65
CA GLU A 292 8.06 -4.21 12.86
C GLU A 292 9.10 -5.10 13.55
N GLY A 293 9.30 -4.93 14.87
CA GLY A 293 10.21 -5.77 15.66
C GLY A 293 9.70 -7.20 15.82
N SER A 294 8.44 -7.38 16.22
CA SER A 294 7.83 -8.70 16.46
C SER A 294 7.65 -9.52 15.18
N GLU A 295 7.46 -8.86 14.04
CA GLU A 295 7.36 -9.52 12.73
C GLU A 295 8.70 -10.14 12.30
N THR A 296 9.82 -9.52 12.67
CA THR A 296 11.15 -10.10 12.45
C THR A 296 11.33 -11.39 13.25
N ASP A 297 10.89 -11.42 14.52
CA ASP A 297 10.92 -12.63 15.35
C ASP A 297 9.98 -13.71 14.81
N GLN A 298 8.81 -13.33 14.33
CA GLN A 298 7.89 -14.25 13.68
C GLN A 298 8.49 -14.90 12.43
N LEU A 299 9.27 -14.18 11.62
CA LEU A 299 9.97 -14.77 10.47
C LEU A 299 11.03 -15.78 10.90
N ARG A 300 11.73 -15.56 12.04
CA ARG A 300 12.64 -16.56 12.64
C ARG A 300 11.87 -17.83 13.05
N GLU A 301 10.74 -17.68 13.69
CA GLU A 301 9.88 -18.81 14.10
C GLU A 301 9.34 -19.58 12.88
N LEU A 302 9.09 -18.91 11.76
CA LEU A 302 8.67 -19.50 10.49
C LEU A 302 9.83 -20.12 9.68
N GLY A 303 11.05 -20.13 10.24
CA GLY A 303 12.19 -20.84 9.69
C GLY A 303 13.15 -19.99 8.85
N MET A 304 12.97 -18.68 8.75
CA MET A 304 13.95 -17.82 8.09
C MET A 304 15.18 -17.59 8.98
N THR A 305 16.36 -17.67 8.39
CA THR A 305 17.59 -17.20 9.02
C THR A 305 17.66 -15.69 8.89
N VAL A 306 17.55 -14.98 10.01
CA VAL A 306 17.69 -13.51 10.05
C VAL A 306 19.12 -13.15 10.38
N ILE A 307 19.72 -12.28 9.56
CA ILE A 307 21.13 -11.85 9.67
C ILE A 307 21.15 -10.35 9.89
N GLY A 308 21.64 -9.94 11.06
CA GLY A 308 21.89 -8.55 11.45
C GLY A 308 23.39 -8.24 11.59
N GLU A 309 23.70 -7.04 12.08
CA GLU A 309 25.10 -6.65 12.34
C GLU A 309 25.76 -7.56 13.39
N GLU A 310 25.00 -7.99 14.39
CA GLU A 310 25.42 -8.94 15.42
C GLU A 310 25.81 -10.32 14.85
N ASP A 311 25.27 -10.68 13.68
CA ASP A 311 25.58 -11.91 12.96
C ASP A 311 26.69 -11.71 11.91
N GLY A 312 27.23 -10.49 11.79
CA GLY A 312 28.34 -10.15 10.88
C GLY A 312 27.90 -9.48 9.58
N LEU A 313 26.63 -9.01 9.47
CA LEU A 313 26.20 -8.21 8.32
C LEU A 313 26.98 -6.89 8.28
N LYS A 314 27.64 -6.61 7.18
CA LYS A 314 28.49 -5.44 7.00
C LYS A 314 27.67 -4.25 6.47
N LEU A 315 26.79 -3.70 7.31
CA LEU A 315 25.85 -2.63 6.92
C LEU A 315 26.56 -1.43 6.30
N GLU A 316 27.73 -1.03 6.84
CA GLU A 316 28.44 0.14 6.33
C GLU A 316 29.03 -0.09 4.93
N GLU A 317 29.41 -1.33 4.59
CA GLU A 317 29.80 -1.67 3.21
C GLU A 317 28.61 -1.54 2.26
N PHE A 318 27.41 -2.01 2.64
CA PHE A 318 26.19 -1.83 1.86
C PHE A 318 25.83 -0.35 1.72
N ARG A 319 25.84 0.40 2.80
CA ARG A 319 25.54 1.83 2.82
C ARG A 319 26.45 2.60 1.88
N SER A 320 27.76 2.40 2.01
CA SER A 320 28.74 3.11 1.23
C SER A 320 28.61 2.78 -0.27
N SER A 321 28.44 1.50 -0.61
CA SER A 321 28.31 1.05 -2.01
C SER A 321 27.03 1.57 -2.67
N VAL A 322 25.88 1.44 -1.98
CA VAL A 322 24.59 1.92 -2.49
C VAL A 322 24.62 3.44 -2.64
N LYS A 323 25.12 4.14 -1.61
CA LYS A 323 25.20 5.61 -1.65
C LYS A 323 26.06 6.11 -2.78
N ALA A 324 27.23 5.51 -3.02
CA ALA A 324 28.11 5.90 -4.11
C ALA A 324 27.42 5.83 -5.48
N LEU A 325 26.71 4.72 -5.75
CA LEU A 325 26.00 4.54 -7.02
C LEU A 325 24.79 5.49 -7.18
N VAL A 326 24.07 5.70 -6.08
CA VAL A 326 22.91 6.60 -6.05
C VAL A 326 23.35 8.07 -6.26
N ASP A 327 24.42 8.49 -5.58
CA ASP A 327 24.98 9.84 -5.74
C ASP A 327 25.48 10.05 -7.18
N GLU A 328 26.12 9.04 -7.80
CA GLU A 328 26.56 9.09 -9.20
C GLU A 328 25.37 9.27 -10.15
N ARG A 329 24.26 8.55 -9.95
CA ARG A 329 23.13 8.54 -10.89
C ARG A 329 22.14 9.66 -10.67
N PHE A 330 21.97 10.10 -9.44
CA PHE A 330 20.88 11.00 -9.05
C PHE A 330 21.33 12.24 -8.27
N GLY A 331 22.60 12.32 -7.84
CA GLY A 331 23.11 13.42 -7.03
C GLY A 331 22.96 14.78 -7.72
N GLU A 332 23.29 14.89 -9.01
CA GLU A 332 23.07 16.10 -9.79
C GLU A 332 21.58 16.39 -9.98
N LYS A 333 20.79 15.36 -10.31
CA LYS A 333 19.37 15.50 -10.63
C LYS A 333 18.51 15.93 -9.45
N TYR A 334 18.81 15.43 -8.23
CA TYR A 334 17.97 15.63 -7.06
C TYR A 334 18.68 16.39 -5.92
N GLY A 335 19.90 16.91 -6.16
CA GLY A 335 20.73 17.52 -5.12
C GLY A 335 20.05 18.65 -4.33
N ASP A 336 19.36 19.55 -5.04
CA ASP A 336 18.59 20.63 -4.39
C ASP A 336 17.45 20.10 -3.54
N LEU A 337 16.76 19.05 -3.99
CA LEU A 337 15.67 18.42 -3.25
C LEU A 337 16.20 17.65 -2.03
N TYR A 338 17.35 16.96 -2.19
CA TYR A 338 18.02 16.32 -1.04
C TYR A 338 18.41 17.31 0.05
N ALA A 339 18.90 18.50 -0.34
CA ALA A 339 19.22 19.57 0.62
C ALA A 339 17.96 20.06 1.35
N LYS A 340 16.83 20.25 0.64
CA LYS A 340 15.54 20.62 1.26
C LYS A 340 15.04 19.54 2.21
N ILE A 341 15.12 18.25 1.81
CA ILE A 341 14.73 17.12 2.66
C ILE A 341 15.59 17.09 3.92
N ALA A 342 16.90 17.20 3.80
CA ALA A 342 17.81 17.19 4.94
C ALA A 342 17.57 18.35 5.94
N ALA A 343 17.04 19.48 5.47
CA ALA A 343 16.72 20.65 6.30
C ALA A 343 15.41 20.52 7.10
N VAL A 344 14.58 19.52 6.82
CA VAL A 344 13.36 19.24 7.62
C VAL A 344 13.77 18.73 9.00
N ASN A 345 13.32 19.41 10.08
CA ASN A 345 13.67 19.10 11.47
C ASN A 345 12.54 18.39 12.22
#